data_04d86ef9c7ddaeaeaaeeffe3b425a2ea
#
_entry.id   04d86ef9c7ddaeaeaaeeffe3b425a2ea
#
_cell.length_a   1.000
_cell.length_b   1.000
_cell.length_c   1.000
_cell.angle_alpha   90.00
_cell.angle_beta   90.00
_cell.angle_gamma   90.00
#
_symmetry.space_group_name_H-M   'P 1'
#
loop_
_entity.id
_entity.type
_entity.pdbx_description
1 polymer ?
#
loop_
_entity_poly.entity_id
_entity_poly.type
_entity_poly.pdbx_seq_one_letter_code
_entity_poly.pdbx_strand_id
1 'polypeptide(L)'
;MSQYTFLFQSDLLLLERLPQFSPLLIAFISIATLILLISWARISPFLSFLIVSICGGIAMGIKPANITHSIEKGLGDTLGQLLIIISLGAMLGKLVAVSGAAIKISSTLMNMIGRKSIQWAMVGTGFIVGIPLFYNVGFVLMVPIIFSVVSRYKLPAVYIGLPMLAALSVTHGFLPPHPSPVVLVTLFHANMGLTLLYGIIVAIPAIILAGPVFSRTLKTINSQPLSAFQSVEVAAHEQPSAPTSFLTALLPVMLLGGASFLKLVFPRAETIIAFTDFLGNPTIVMLISLTYATYMLGIRHGKKLSAVMAIYADAVKDISGILLIIGGAGCFKQVLSDSGVSIEIANILKSWDIHPLLLGWLIAAFIRVAVGSATIAGLTTAGIIAPLIISTGVNPNLMVLSIGAGSLMFSHVNDPGFWMFKEYFNLSMKDTLRSWSLMETIVSVVGIVSVMLLNSLIK
;
A
#
# COMPACT_ATOMS: atom_id res chain seq x y z
N MET A 1 -34.02 -35.86 28.61
CA MET A 1 -32.84 -34.96 28.65
C MET A 1 -31.48 -35.65 28.60
N SER A 2 -31.35 -36.94 28.96
CA SER A 2 -30.03 -37.63 28.99
C SER A 2 -29.51 -38.17 27.64
N GLN A 3 -30.35 -38.44 26.67
CA GLN A 3 -29.90 -38.96 25.36
C GLN A 3 -29.28 -37.90 24.43
N TYR A 4 -29.72 -36.65 24.50
CA TYR A 4 -29.15 -35.56 23.69
C TYR A 4 -27.80 -35.11 24.25
N THR A 5 -27.55 -35.21 25.53
CA THR A 5 -26.25 -34.88 26.13
C THR A 5 -25.18 -35.92 25.77
N PHE A 6 -25.57 -37.19 25.60
CA PHE A 6 -24.67 -38.28 25.24
C PHE A 6 -24.25 -38.22 23.76
N LEU A 7 -25.15 -37.85 22.84
CA LEU A 7 -24.86 -37.63 21.42
C LEU A 7 -23.94 -36.43 21.21
N PHE A 8 -24.15 -35.33 21.92
CA PHE A 8 -23.27 -34.17 21.85
C PHE A 8 -21.86 -34.44 22.37
N GLN A 9 -21.71 -35.30 23.41
CA GLN A 9 -20.42 -35.69 23.95
C GLN A 9 -19.67 -36.68 23.03
N SER A 10 -20.38 -37.58 22.34
CA SER A 10 -19.78 -38.48 21.36
C SER A 10 -19.30 -37.76 20.10
N ASP A 11 -20.04 -36.73 19.64
CA ASP A 11 -19.63 -35.92 18.49
C ASP A 11 -18.44 -35.01 18.80
N LEU A 12 -18.31 -34.52 20.04
CA LEU A 12 -17.09 -33.82 20.48
C LEU A 12 -15.86 -34.73 20.51
N LEU A 13 -16.02 -35.99 20.92
CA LEU A 13 -14.94 -36.98 20.94
C LEU A 13 -14.54 -37.47 19.54
N LEU A 14 -15.44 -37.38 18.55
CA LEU A 14 -15.12 -37.63 17.13
C LEU A 14 -14.26 -36.51 16.52
N LEU A 15 -14.43 -35.28 16.95
CA LEU A 15 -13.58 -34.15 16.54
C LEU A 15 -12.13 -34.27 17.09
N GLU A 16 -11.97 -34.90 18.26
CA GLU A 16 -10.62 -35.20 18.82
C GLU A 16 -9.89 -36.35 18.09
N ARG A 17 -10.56 -37.13 17.25
CA ARG A 17 -10.00 -38.24 16.48
C ARG A 17 -9.69 -37.92 15.00
N LEU A 18 -9.96 -36.71 14.55
CA LEU A 18 -9.47 -36.29 13.24
C LEU A 18 -7.94 -36.34 13.23
N PRO A 19 -7.31 -36.91 12.18
CA PRO A 19 -5.85 -36.85 12.07
C PRO A 19 -5.43 -35.39 12.24
N GLN A 20 -4.64 -35.10 13.26
CA GLN A 20 -4.11 -33.74 13.49
C GLN A 20 -3.15 -33.45 12.34
N PHE A 21 -3.66 -32.87 11.26
CA PHE A 21 -2.81 -32.32 10.24
C PHE A 21 -1.94 -31.24 10.90
N SER A 22 -0.68 -31.16 10.47
CA SER A 22 0.21 -30.09 10.91
C SER A 22 -0.51 -28.73 10.82
N PRO A 23 -0.52 -27.91 11.88
CA PRO A 23 -1.08 -26.57 11.85
C PRO A 23 -0.58 -25.76 10.67
N LEU A 24 0.66 -25.96 10.24
CA LEU A 24 1.25 -25.35 9.06
C LEU A 24 0.53 -25.76 7.77
N LEU A 25 0.23 -27.05 7.60
CA LEU A 25 -0.52 -27.53 6.42
C LEU A 25 -1.92 -26.91 6.37
N ILE A 26 -2.59 -26.81 7.52
CA ILE A 26 -3.91 -26.17 7.62
C ILE A 26 -3.80 -24.67 7.30
N ALA A 27 -2.73 -24.00 7.73
CA ALA A 27 -2.48 -22.61 7.37
C ALA A 27 -2.30 -22.44 5.87
N PHE A 28 -1.54 -23.31 5.19
CA PHE A 28 -1.42 -23.30 3.73
C PHE A 28 -2.75 -23.52 3.02
N ILE A 29 -3.55 -24.49 3.48
CA ILE A 29 -4.89 -24.75 2.94
C ILE A 29 -5.79 -23.52 3.17
N SER A 30 -5.68 -22.88 4.35
CA SER A 30 -6.44 -21.66 4.67
C SER A 30 -6.06 -20.50 3.73
N ILE A 31 -4.78 -20.31 3.44
CA ILE A 31 -4.30 -19.30 2.49
C ILE A 31 -4.78 -19.61 1.07
N ALA A 32 -4.66 -20.87 0.63
CA ALA A 32 -5.16 -21.30 -0.68
C ALA A 32 -6.68 -21.09 -0.80
N THR A 33 -7.42 -21.42 0.25
CA THR A 33 -8.87 -21.20 0.33
C THR A 33 -9.19 -19.71 0.28
N LEU A 34 -8.45 -18.86 1.00
CA LEU A 34 -8.60 -17.40 0.95
C LEU A 34 -8.45 -16.88 -0.49
N ILE A 35 -7.39 -17.32 -1.18
CA ILE A 35 -7.14 -16.96 -2.57
C ILE A 35 -8.29 -17.42 -3.49
N LEU A 36 -8.76 -18.65 -3.33
CA LEU A 36 -9.88 -19.21 -4.12
C LEU A 36 -11.17 -18.45 -3.87
N LEU A 37 -11.50 -18.13 -2.62
CA LEU A 37 -12.70 -17.35 -2.26
C LEU A 37 -12.70 -15.97 -2.92
N ILE A 38 -11.55 -15.27 -2.90
CA ILE A 38 -11.43 -13.93 -3.47
C ILE A 38 -11.37 -13.96 -5.00
N SER A 39 -10.56 -14.84 -5.60
CA SER A 39 -10.24 -14.80 -7.03
C SER A 39 -11.28 -15.55 -7.89
N TRP A 40 -11.69 -16.74 -7.45
CA TRP A 40 -12.57 -17.60 -8.20
C TRP A 40 -14.04 -17.44 -7.78
N ALA A 41 -14.32 -17.56 -6.47
CA ALA A 41 -15.69 -17.40 -5.97
C ALA A 41 -16.12 -15.93 -5.89
N ARG A 42 -15.18 -14.96 -6.07
CA ARG A 42 -15.44 -13.51 -6.06
C ARG A 42 -16.12 -13.00 -4.79
N ILE A 43 -15.87 -13.67 -3.67
CA ILE A 43 -16.35 -13.26 -2.36
C ILE A 43 -15.54 -12.05 -1.90
N SER A 44 -16.20 -11.10 -1.24
CA SER A 44 -15.54 -9.93 -0.66
C SER A 44 -14.32 -10.34 0.18
N PRO A 45 -13.15 -9.69 0.04
CA PRO A 45 -11.95 -10.02 0.82
C PRO A 45 -12.21 -10.05 2.32
N PHE A 46 -12.98 -9.10 2.85
CA PHE A 46 -13.31 -9.07 4.28
C PHE A 46 -14.06 -10.33 4.73
N LEU A 47 -15.10 -10.74 3.99
CA LEU A 47 -15.84 -11.96 4.29
C LEU A 47 -14.95 -13.20 4.14
N SER A 48 -14.09 -13.24 3.13
CA SER A 48 -13.14 -14.33 2.92
C SER A 48 -12.17 -14.47 4.11
N PHE A 49 -11.66 -13.36 4.64
CA PHE A 49 -10.84 -13.37 5.85
C PHE A 49 -11.60 -13.93 7.06
N LEU A 50 -12.86 -13.51 7.26
CA LEU A 50 -13.67 -14.02 8.39
C LEU A 50 -13.95 -15.51 8.27
N ILE A 51 -14.38 -15.98 7.08
CA ILE A 51 -14.66 -17.39 6.82
C ILE A 51 -13.40 -18.24 7.10
N VAL A 52 -12.27 -17.82 6.52
CA VAL A 52 -11.01 -18.58 6.67
C VAL A 52 -10.47 -18.51 8.10
N SER A 53 -10.65 -17.39 8.79
CA SER A 53 -10.27 -17.26 10.21
C SER A 53 -11.07 -18.22 11.09
N ILE A 54 -12.38 -18.33 10.87
CA ILE A 54 -13.25 -19.23 11.65
C ILE A 54 -12.92 -20.69 11.33
N CYS A 55 -13.04 -21.09 10.05
CA CYS A 55 -12.85 -22.46 9.64
C CYS A 55 -11.42 -22.96 9.85
N GLY A 56 -10.43 -22.13 9.48
CA GLY A 56 -9.02 -22.45 9.67
C GLY A 56 -8.62 -22.49 11.13
N GLY A 57 -9.14 -21.57 11.96
CA GLY A 57 -8.89 -21.55 13.40
C GLY A 57 -9.40 -22.82 14.10
N ILE A 58 -10.61 -23.27 13.78
CA ILE A 58 -11.16 -24.55 14.28
C ILE A 58 -10.27 -25.72 13.83
N ALA A 59 -9.95 -25.76 12.55
CA ALA A 59 -9.13 -26.85 12.00
C ALA A 59 -7.71 -26.88 12.59
N MET A 60 -7.15 -25.73 12.98
CA MET A 60 -5.86 -25.63 13.69
C MET A 60 -5.95 -25.89 15.20
N GLY A 61 -7.12 -26.26 15.71
CA GLY A 61 -7.30 -26.67 17.11
C GLY A 61 -7.69 -25.55 18.09
N ILE A 62 -8.00 -24.34 17.62
CA ILE A 62 -8.53 -23.29 18.49
C ILE A 62 -9.96 -23.67 18.91
N LYS A 63 -10.22 -23.67 20.19
CA LYS A 63 -11.57 -23.95 20.73
C LYS A 63 -12.57 -22.95 20.16
N PRO A 64 -13.75 -23.40 19.68
CA PRO A 64 -14.77 -22.50 19.10
C PRO A 64 -15.13 -21.29 19.97
N ALA A 65 -15.15 -21.46 21.29
CA ALA A 65 -15.40 -20.38 22.24
C ALA A 65 -14.33 -19.27 22.22
N ASN A 66 -13.11 -19.57 21.79
CA ASN A 66 -12.00 -18.61 21.74
C ASN A 66 -11.83 -17.94 20.37
N ILE A 67 -12.43 -18.50 19.30
CA ILE A 67 -12.28 -17.98 17.95
C ILE A 67 -12.87 -16.57 17.81
N THR A 68 -14.04 -16.34 18.35
CA THR A 68 -14.68 -15.01 18.33
C THR A 68 -13.82 -13.97 19.05
N HIS A 69 -13.23 -14.36 20.19
CA HIS A 69 -12.30 -13.48 20.90
C HIS A 69 -11.03 -13.16 20.07
N SER A 70 -10.44 -14.15 19.41
CA SER A 70 -9.28 -13.95 18.52
C SER A 70 -9.62 -13.01 17.36
N ILE A 71 -10.81 -13.16 16.76
CA ILE A 71 -11.30 -12.30 15.68
C ILE A 71 -11.50 -10.87 16.17
N GLU A 72 -12.22 -10.68 17.26
CA GLU A 72 -12.51 -9.35 17.83
C GLU A 72 -11.23 -8.65 18.25
N LYS A 73 -10.31 -9.37 18.90
CA LYS A 73 -9.00 -8.85 19.29
C LYS A 73 -8.18 -8.45 18.06
N GLY A 74 -8.09 -9.31 17.04
CA GLY A 74 -7.34 -9.02 15.81
C GLY A 74 -7.89 -7.82 15.04
N LEU A 75 -9.23 -7.69 14.98
CA LEU A 75 -9.91 -6.56 14.37
C LEU A 75 -9.62 -5.27 15.17
N GLY A 76 -9.86 -5.30 16.48
CA GLY A 76 -9.72 -4.15 17.36
C GLY A 76 -8.29 -3.62 17.43
N ASP A 77 -7.32 -4.48 17.65
CA ASP A 77 -5.89 -4.11 17.72
C ASP A 77 -5.40 -3.51 16.39
N THR A 78 -5.88 -4.05 15.26
CA THR A 78 -5.44 -3.59 13.95
C THR A 78 -6.11 -2.27 13.55
N LEU A 79 -7.43 -2.18 13.66
CA LEU A 79 -8.14 -0.96 13.29
C LEU A 79 -7.91 0.18 14.28
N GLY A 80 -7.80 -0.11 15.58
CA GLY A 80 -7.54 0.91 16.60
C GLY A 80 -6.28 1.74 16.33
N GLN A 81 -5.24 1.11 15.81
CA GLN A 81 -3.97 1.78 15.50
C GLN A 81 -3.95 2.49 14.15
N LEU A 82 -4.75 2.05 13.18
CA LEU A 82 -4.60 2.43 11.77
C LEU A 82 -5.72 3.34 11.25
N LEU A 83 -6.90 3.26 11.82
CA LEU A 83 -8.10 3.94 11.34
C LEU A 83 -7.88 5.45 11.17
N ILE A 84 -7.27 6.08 12.18
CA ILE A 84 -7.06 7.54 12.18
C ILE A 84 -6.10 7.94 11.06
N ILE A 85 -4.95 7.27 10.97
CA ILE A 85 -3.90 7.61 9.99
C ILE A 85 -4.41 7.45 8.55
N ILE A 86 -5.07 6.34 8.28
CA ILE A 86 -5.60 6.04 6.95
C ILE A 86 -6.71 7.01 6.57
N SER A 87 -7.61 7.34 7.51
CA SER A 87 -8.70 8.29 7.25
C SER A 87 -8.19 9.71 6.99
N LEU A 88 -7.26 10.21 7.82
CA LEU A 88 -6.67 11.53 7.62
C LEU A 88 -5.87 11.60 6.30
N GLY A 89 -5.18 10.51 5.93
CA GLY A 89 -4.46 10.39 4.66
C GLY A 89 -5.39 10.47 3.45
N ALA A 90 -6.52 9.78 3.50
CA ALA A 90 -7.53 9.83 2.44
C ALA A 90 -8.14 11.24 2.29
N MET A 91 -8.46 11.89 3.41
CA MET A 91 -9.00 13.24 3.42
C MET A 91 -8.01 14.24 2.79
N LEU A 92 -6.73 14.17 3.20
CA LEU A 92 -5.66 15.00 2.65
C LEU A 92 -5.50 14.77 1.13
N GLY A 93 -5.41 13.51 0.72
CA GLY A 93 -5.28 13.15 -0.69
C GLY A 93 -6.43 13.66 -1.55
N LYS A 94 -7.67 13.48 -1.11
CA LYS A 94 -8.86 13.97 -1.82
C LYS A 94 -8.87 15.49 -1.94
N LEU A 95 -8.49 16.21 -0.88
CA LEU A 95 -8.45 17.68 -0.91
C LEU A 95 -7.36 18.21 -1.87
N VAL A 96 -6.15 17.61 -1.86
CA VAL A 96 -5.08 17.93 -2.82
C VAL A 96 -5.54 17.71 -4.26
N ALA A 97 -6.31 16.66 -4.48
CA ALA A 97 -6.88 16.35 -5.78
C ALA A 97 -7.88 17.39 -6.27
N VAL A 98 -8.93 17.64 -5.50
CA VAL A 98 -10.05 18.52 -5.93
C VAL A 98 -9.73 20.02 -5.86
N SER A 99 -8.62 20.40 -5.22
CA SER A 99 -8.16 21.79 -5.17
C SER A 99 -7.35 22.23 -6.40
N GLY A 100 -6.99 21.30 -7.30
CA GLY A 100 -6.07 21.57 -8.41
C GLY A 100 -4.59 21.63 -8.00
N ALA A 101 -4.25 21.38 -6.74
CA ALA A 101 -2.85 21.38 -6.28
C ALA A 101 -2.00 20.34 -7.02
N ALA A 102 -2.55 19.16 -7.31
CA ALA A 102 -1.89 18.13 -8.11
C ALA A 102 -1.53 18.62 -9.52
N ILE A 103 -2.46 19.33 -10.18
CA ILE A 103 -2.25 19.95 -11.51
C ILE A 103 -1.14 20.99 -11.43
N LYS A 104 -1.16 21.83 -10.39
CA LYS A 104 -0.16 22.89 -10.19
C LYS A 104 1.24 22.33 -9.99
N ILE A 105 1.39 21.29 -9.19
CA ILE A 105 2.68 20.57 -8.98
C ILE A 105 3.20 20.08 -10.33
N SER A 106 2.38 19.36 -11.10
CA SER A 106 2.75 18.82 -12.39
C SER A 106 3.19 19.92 -13.38
N SER A 107 2.38 20.96 -13.55
CA SER A 107 2.70 22.05 -14.47
C SER A 107 3.98 22.79 -14.09
N THR A 108 4.22 22.98 -12.80
CA THR A 108 5.43 23.64 -12.28
C THR A 108 6.67 22.78 -12.58
N LEU A 109 6.64 21.50 -12.28
CA LEU A 109 7.75 20.59 -12.57
C LEU A 109 8.07 20.53 -14.06
N MET A 110 7.04 20.46 -14.91
CA MET A 110 7.23 20.46 -16.36
C MET A 110 7.87 21.76 -16.87
N ASN A 111 7.48 22.90 -16.34
CA ASN A 111 8.06 24.19 -16.73
C ASN A 111 9.53 24.34 -16.28
N MET A 112 9.89 23.77 -15.13
CA MET A 112 11.27 23.80 -14.59
C MET A 112 12.23 22.89 -15.37
N ILE A 113 11.77 21.71 -15.76
CA ILE A 113 12.64 20.64 -16.29
C ILE A 113 12.73 20.68 -17.83
N GLY A 114 11.72 21.21 -18.52
CA GLY A 114 11.68 21.40 -19.97
C GLY A 114 11.48 20.09 -20.77
N ARG A 115 11.40 20.24 -22.13
CA ARG A 115 11.05 19.14 -23.06
C ARG A 115 12.01 17.96 -23.06
N LYS A 116 13.31 18.21 -22.91
CA LYS A 116 14.34 17.14 -23.01
C LYS A 116 14.25 16.15 -21.83
N SER A 117 13.79 16.61 -20.69
CA SER A 117 13.70 15.84 -19.45
C SER A 117 12.25 15.63 -18.99
N ILE A 118 11.29 15.67 -19.94
CA ILE A 118 9.86 15.61 -19.63
C ILE A 118 9.47 14.35 -18.84
N GLN A 119 10.12 13.22 -19.09
CA GLN A 119 9.89 12.00 -18.30
C GLN A 119 10.25 12.20 -16.83
N TRP A 120 11.31 12.96 -16.53
CA TRP A 120 11.70 13.27 -15.16
C TRP A 120 10.70 14.21 -14.47
N ALA A 121 10.12 15.15 -15.23
CA ALA A 121 9.02 15.97 -14.75
C ALA A 121 7.79 15.09 -14.39
N MET A 122 7.47 14.14 -15.26
CA MET A 122 6.38 13.19 -15.02
C MET A 122 6.66 12.29 -13.80
N VAL A 123 7.88 11.78 -13.67
CA VAL A 123 8.32 11.02 -12.47
C VAL A 123 8.19 11.85 -11.21
N GLY A 124 8.73 13.06 -11.19
CA GLY A 124 8.65 13.95 -10.03
C GLY A 124 7.21 14.28 -9.65
N THR A 125 6.35 14.52 -10.65
CA THR A 125 4.92 14.75 -10.42
C THR A 125 4.27 13.50 -9.81
N GLY A 126 4.47 12.32 -10.41
CA GLY A 126 3.92 11.05 -9.91
C GLY A 126 4.39 10.74 -8.50
N PHE A 127 5.67 10.99 -8.19
CA PHE A 127 6.24 10.78 -6.87
C PHE A 127 5.65 11.72 -5.82
N ILE A 128 5.68 13.05 -6.07
CA ILE A 128 5.24 14.06 -5.10
C ILE A 128 3.72 13.96 -4.86
N VAL A 129 2.95 13.81 -5.94
CA VAL A 129 1.50 13.70 -5.85
C VAL A 129 1.07 12.33 -5.32
N GLY A 130 1.84 11.30 -5.63
CA GLY A 130 1.60 9.93 -5.17
C GLY A 130 1.73 9.74 -3.67
N ILE A 131 2.59 10.49 -2.97
CA ILE A 131 2.77 10.37 -1.52
C ILE A 131 1.45 10.55 -0.75
N PRO A 132 0.63 11.61 -0.95
CA PRO A 132 -0.63 11.80 -0.23
C PRO A 132 -1.84 11.11 -0.88
N LEU A 133 -1.75 10.64 -2.13
CA LEU A 133 -2.89 10.10 -2.87
C LEU A 133 -2.97 8.58 -2.83
N PHE A 134 -4.17 8.04 -2.60
CA PHE A 134 -4.44 6.64 -2.87
C PHE A 134 -4.25 6.34 -4.35
N TYR A 135 -3.70 5.17 -4.64
CA TYR A 135 -3.35 4.75 -6.00
C TYR A 135 -4.47 4.98 -7.03
N ASN A 136 -5.68 4.48 -6.75
CA ASN A 136 -6.81 4.61 -7.69
C ASN A 136 -7.18 6.06 -7.97
N VAL A 137 -7.20 6.89 -6.94
CA VAL A 137 -7.49 8.34 -7.07
C VAL A 137 -6.34 9.02 -7.81
N GLY A 138 -5.10 8.75 -7.41
CA GLY A 138 -3.91 9.28 -8.07
C GLY A 138 -3.87 8.92 -9.55
N PHE A 139 -4.16 7.66 -9.90
CA PHE A 139 -4.21 7.20 -11.28
C PHE A 139 -5.19 8.03 -12.11
N VAL A 140 -6.46 8.12 -11.69
CA VAL A 140 -7.51 8.85 -12.42
C VAL A 140 -7.14 10.32 -12.62
N LEU A 141 -6.55 10.95 -11.61
CA LEU A 141 -6.12 12.36 -11.68
C LEU A 141 -4.88 12.58 -12.54
N MET A 142 -3.98 11.60 -12.60
CA MET A 142 -2.77 11.70 -13.41
C MET A 142 -3.05 11.55 -14.91
N VAL A 143 -4.06 10.78 -15.29
CA VAL A 143 -4.37 10.51 -16.70
C VAL A 143 -4.64 11.76 -17.53
N PRO A 144 -5.48 12.72 -17.13
CA PRO A 144 -5.66 13.97 -17.86
C PRO A 144 -4.35 14.77 -18.00
N ILE A 145 -3.50 14.75 -16.98
CA ILE A 145 -2.19 15.42 -17.00
C ILE A 145 -1.28 14.75 -18.02
N ILE A 146 -1.22 13.42 -18.03
CA ILE A 146 -0.46 12.64 -19.00
C ILE A 146 -0.88 13.02 -20.42
N PHE A 147 -2.18 12.99 -20.71
CA PHE A 147 -2.69 13.29 -22.05
C PHE A 147 -2.54 14.75 -22.46
N SER A 148 -2.61 15.69 -21.53
CA SER A 148 -2.28 17.09 -21.77
C SER A 148 -0.83 17.25 -22.24
N VAL A 149 0.11 16.55 -21.59
CA VAL A 149 1.54 16.54 -21.98
C VAL A 149 1.73 15.87 -23.34
N VAL A 150 1.08 14.72 -23.55
CA VAL A 150 1.11 13.96 -24.82
C VAL A 150 0.63 14.85 -25.98
N SER A 151 -0.49 15.51 -25.83
CA SER A 151 -1.06 16.41 -26.84
C SER A 151 -0.14 17.60 -27.15
N ARG A 152 0.41 18.23 -26.10
CA ARG A 152 1.29 19.40 -26.23
C ARG A 152 2.63 19.08 -26.91
N TYR A 153 3.24 17.94 -26.59
CA TYR A 153 4.58 17.58 -27.06
C TYR A 153 4.57 16.57 -28.21
N LYS A 154 3.41 16.03 -28.57
CA LYS A 154 3.22 15.00 -29.61
C LYS A 154 4.14 13.79 -29.41
N LEU A 155 4.19 13.30 -28.19
CA LEU A 155 4.98 12.12 -27.78
C LEU A 155 4.07 10.91 -27.51
N PRO A 156 4.57 9.67 -27.65
CA PRO A 156 3.76 8.48 -27.35
C PRO A 156 3.24 8.47 -25.92
N ALA A 157 1.95 8.17 -25.74
CA ALA A 157 1.31 8.30 -24.43
C ALA A 157 1.89 7.33 -23.38
N VAL A 158 2.18 6.09 -23.76
CA VAL A 158 2.81 5.11 -22.86
C VAL A 158 4.22 5.57 -22.45
N TYR A 159 5.00 6.12 -23.41
CA TYR A 159 6.34 6.65 -23.14
C TYR A 159 6.34 7.79 -22.12
N ILE A 160 5.29 8.62 -22.09
CA ILE A 160 5.14 9.76 -21.18
C ILE A 160 4.44 9.34 -19.89
N GLY A 161 3.40 8.53 -19.97
CA GLY A 161 2.57 8.18 -18.83
C GLY A 161 3.19 7.16 -17.89
N LEU A 162 3.86 6.15 -18.46
CA LEU A 162 4.39 5.05 -17.66
C LEU A 162 5.39 5.49 -16.57
N PRO A 163 6.33 6.44 -16.82
CA PRO A 163 7.20 6.95 -15.75
C PRO A 163 6.46 7.59 -14.58
N MET A 164 5.39 8.32 -14.85
CA MET A 164 4.54 8.91 -13.81
C MET A 164 3.80 7.84 -13.01
N LEU A 165 3.24 6.85 -13.70
CA LEU A 165 2.48 5.78 -13.08
C LEU A 165 3.40 4.81 -12.31
N ALA A 166 4.63 4.58 -12.78
CA ALA A 166 5.64 3.83 -12.04
C ALA A 166 5.99 4.53 -10.72
N ALA A 167 6.16 5.86 -10.73
CA ALA A 167 6.40 6.62 -9.52
C ALA A 167 5.21 6.54 -8.55
N LEU A 168 3.98 6.64 -9.06
CA LEU A 168 2.75 6.49 -8.29
C LEU A 168 2.62 5.07 -7.69
N SER A 169 2.94 4.02 -8.45
CA SER A 169 2.90 2.64 -7.97
C SER A 169 3.94 2.40 -6.87
N VAL A 170 5.16 2.87 -7.07
CA VAL A 170 6.24 2.77 -6.09
C VAL A 170 5.89 3.49 -4.79
N THR A 171 5.35 4.71 -4.85
CA THR A 171 4.92 5.43 -3.64
C THR A 171 3.84 4.66 -2.90
N HIS A 172 2.87 4.11 -3.62
CA HIS A 172 1.78 3.32 -3.05
C HIS A 172 2.26 2.03 -2.37
N GLY A 173 3.19 1.31 -2.98
CA GLY A 173 3.68 0.03 -2.47
C GLY A 173 4.73 0.14 -1.36
N PHE A 174 5.59 1.16 -1.40
CA PHE A 174 6.77 1.25 -0.53
C PHE A 174 6.62 2.28 0.59
N LEU A 175 5.90 3.37 0.36
CA LEU A 175 6.03 4.54 1.22
C LEU A 175 4.83 4.75 2.16
N PRO A 176 5.06 4.92 3.47
CA PRO A 176 4.10 5.60 4.31
C PRO A 176 3.82 7.02 3.75
N PRO A 177 2.59 7.57 3.85
CA PRO A 177 1.47 7.10 4.66
C PRO A 177 0.46 6.20 3.92
N HIS A 178 0.85 5.50 2.88
CA HIS A 178 -0.07 4.59 2.19
C HIS A 178 -0.55 3.44 3.09
N PRO A 179 -1.78 2.92 2.88
CA PRO A 179 -2.40 1.96 3.79
C PRO A 179 -1.55 0.71 4.03
N SER A 180 -1.08 0.07 2.95
CA SER A 180 -0.33 -1.17 3.10
C SER A 180 0.98 -0.99 3.85
N PRO A 181 1.89 -0.06 3.48
CA PRO A 181 3.09 0.24 4.27
C PRO A 181 2.82 0.61 5.72
N VAL A 182 1.78 1.43 5.99
CA VAL A 182 1.44 1.85 7.37
C VAL A 182 1.01 0.65 8.21
N VAL A 183 0.18 -0.24 7.66
CA VAL A 183 -0.24 -1.46 8.35
C VAL A 183 0.98 -2.34 8.65
N LEU A 184 1.84 -2.56 7.68
CA LEU A 184 3.05 -3.36 7.83
C LEU A 184 3.99 -2.78 8.91
N VAL A 185 4.20 -1.44 8.90
CA VAL A 185 4.99 -0.75 9.93
C VAL A 185 4.44 -1.02 11.33
N THR A 186 3.13 -0.93 11.49
CA THR A 186 2.48 -1.16 12.79
C THR A 186 2.56 -2.63 13.21
N LEU A 187 2.25 -3.55 12.31
CA LEU A 187 2.26 -4.99 12.59
C LEU A 187 3.66 -5.53 12.95
N PHE A 188 4.69 -4.93 12.39
CA PHE A 188 6.08 -5.34 12.60
C PHE A 188 6.79 -4.51 13.67
N HIS A 189 6.10 -3.58 14.31
CA HIS A 189 6.69 -2.61 15.24
C HIS A 189 7.88 -1.86 14.64
N ALA A 190 7.83 -1.59 13.33
CA ALA A 190 8.85 -0.86 12.60
C ALA A 190 8.76 0.66 12.89
N ASN A 191 9.82 1.37 12.62
CA ASN A 191 9.82 2.83 12.74
C ASN A 191 9.31 3.47 11.44
N MET A 192 8.23 4.25 11.52
CA MET A 192 7.59 4.90 10.37
C MET A 192 8.55 5.81 9.59
N GLY A 193 9.34 6.63 10.30
CA GLY A 193 10.28 7.55 9.68
C GLY A 193 11.45 6.83 9.01
N LEU A 194 12.02 5.81 9.65
CA LEU A 194 13.07 4.99 9.06
C LEU A 194 12.55 4.18 7.86
N THR A 195 11.34 3.64 7.94
CA THR A 195 10.72 2.96 6.82
C THR A 195 10.53 3.90 5.63
N LEU A 196 10.08 5.15 5.89
CA LEU A 196 9.97 6.17 4.85
C LEU A 196 11.35 6.50 4.24
N LEU A 197 12.37 6.71 5.06
CA LEU A 197 13.73 7.03 4.59
C LEU A 197 14.31 5.90 3.73
N TYR A 198 14.28 4.67 4.23
CA TYR A 198 14.73 3.49 3.47
C TYR A 198 13.87 3.25 2.23
N GLY A 199 12.56 3.49 2.33
CA GLY A 199 11.63 3.40 1.23
C GLY A 199 11.97 4.37 0.10
N ILE A 200 12.34 5.61 0.41
CA ILE A 200 12.80 6.59 -0.59
C ILE A 200 14.08 6.09 -1.28
N ILE A 201 15.04 5.55 -0.53
CA ILE A 201 16.28 5.00 -1.09
C ILE A 201 15.98 3.85 -2.07
N VAL A 202 15.08 2.93 -1.69
CA VAL A 202 14.65 1.79 -2.52
C VAL A 202 13.80 2.26 -3.72
N ALA A 203 12.99 3.30 -3.53
CA ALA A 203 12.12 3.85 -4.58
C ALA A 203 12.91 4.44 -5.76
N ILE A 204 14.04 5.09 -5.51
CA ILE A 204 14.84 5.77 -6.55
C ILE A 204 15.21 4.81 -7.68
N PRO A 205 15.97 3.70 -7.46
CA PRO A 205 16.31 2.78 -8.54
C PRO A 205 15.08 2.10 -9.16
N ALA A 206 14.05 1.77 -8.37
CA ALA A 206 12.83 1.17 -8.88
C ALA A 206 12.12 2.11 -9.87
N ILE A 207 11.94 3.37 -9.52
CA ILE A 207 11.30 4.37 -10.38
C ILE A 207 12.14 4.63 -11.64
N ILE A 208 13.45 4.76 -11.51
CA ILE A 208 14.35 5.02 -12.67
C ILE A 208 14.26 3.90 -13.68
N LEU A 209 14.38 2.65 -13.22
CA LEU A 209 14.42 1.49 -14.11
C LEU A 209 13.04 1.16 -14.68
N ALA A 210 11.99 1.14 -13.86
CA ALA A 210 10.63 0.83 -14.30
C ALA A 210 9.97 1.99 -15.08
N GLY A 211 10.34 3.23 -14.79
CA GLY A 211 9.80 4.43 -15.45
C GLY A 211 10.62 4.86 -16.67
N PRO A 212 11.51 5.85 -16.52
CA PRO A 212 12.20 6.47 -17.68
C PRO A 212 13.04 5.50 -18.51
N VAL A 213 13.71 4.52 -17.89
CA VAL A 213 14.56 3.57 -18.63
C VAL A 213 13.68 2.60 -19.43
N PHE A 214 12.76 1.93 -18.78
CA PHE A 214 11.91 0.94 -19.42
C PHE A 214 10.97 1.55 -20.48
N SER A 215 10.37 2.71 -20.20
CA SER A 215 9.45 3.34 -21.15
C SER A 215 10.08 3.71 -22.49
N ARG A 216 11.42 3.85 -22.57
CA ARG A 216 12.13 4.07 -23.84
C ARG A 216 11.95 2.92 -24.82
N THR A 217 11.77 1.70 -24.34
CA THR A 217 11.54 0.50 -25.17
C THR A 217 10.10 0.43 -25.71
N LEU A 218 9.20 1.27 -25.19
CA LEU A 218 7.77 1.26 -25.47
C LEU A 218 7.31 2.40 -26.41
N LYS A 219 8.23 3.11 -27.03
CA LYS A 219 7.92 4.24 -27.94
C LYS A 219 7.07 3.85 -29.15
N THR A 220 7.10 2.57 -29.53
CA THR A 220 6.35 2.03 -30.66
C THR A 220 4.91 1.65 -30.32
N ILE A 221 4.52 1.69 -29.05
CA ILE A 221 3.13 1.41 -28.64
C ILE A 221 2.27 2.62 -29.00
N ASN A 222 1.37 2.43 -29.97
CA ASN A 222 0.39 3.43 -30.33
C ASN A 222 -0.76 3.42 -29.33
N SER A 223 -0.95 4.53 -28.67
CA SER A 223 -2.04 4.78 -27.74
C SER A 223 -2.79 6.03 -28.19
N GLN A 224 -4.08 5.91 -28.39
CA GLN A 224 -4.95 7.05 -28.68
C GLN A 224 -5.86 7.28 -27.45
N PRO A 225 -5.71 8.40 -26.76
CA PRO A 225 -6.54 8.71 -25.60
C PRO A 225 -8.02 8.72 -25.99
N LEU A 226 -8.85 8.13 -25.14
CA LEU A 226 -10.31 8.22 -25.30
C LEU A 226 -10.75 9.69 -25.22
N SER A 227 -11.65 10.12 -26.10
CA SER A 227 -12.18 11.48 -26.14
C SER A 227 -12.83 11.93 -24.82
N ALA A 228 -13.31 10.99 -24.02
CA ALA A 228 -13.88 11.23 -22.69
C ALA A 228 -12.86 11.73 -21.64
N PHE A 229 -11.57 11.61 -21.90
CA PHE A 229 -10.50 12.00 -20.96
C PHE A 229 -9.75 13.26 -21.40
N GLN A 230 -10.34 14.03 -22.31
CA GLN A 230 -9.89 15.39 -22.56
C GLN A 230 -10.12 16.20 -21.29
N SER A 231 -9.04 16.70 -20.70
CA SER A 231 -8.98 17.36 -19.40
C SER A 231 -10.12 18.38 -19.19
N VAL A 232 -10.86 18.24 -18.08
CA VAL A 232 -11.54 19.39 -17.49
C VAL A 232 -10.44 20.30 -16.95
N GLU A 233 -10.10 21.34 -17.67
CA GLU A 233 -9.14 22.34 -17.20
C GLU A 233 -9.73 23.03 -15.96
N VAL A 234 -9.13 22.77 -14.80
CA VAL A 234 -9.30 23.69 -13.67
C VAL A 234 -8.63 24.98 -14.11
N ALA A 235 -9.39 26.04 -14.24
CA ALA A 235 -8.91 27.32 -14.72
C ALA A 235 -7.64 27.73 -13.94
N ALA A 236 -6.61 28.19 -14.64
CA ALA A 236 -5.31 28.45 -14.02
C ALA A 236 -5.36 29.43 -12.82
N HIS A 237 -6.36 30.30 -12.79
CA HIS A 237 -6.61 31.25 -11.71
C HIS A 237 -7.25 30.61 -10.45
N GLU A 238 -7.87 29.45 -10.59
CA GLU A 238 -8.45 28.70 -9.46
C GLU A 238 -7.44 27.75 -8.81
N GLN A 239 -6.29 27.51 -9.43
CA GLN A 239 -5.27 26.64 -8.90
C GLN A 239 -4.51 27.34 -7.77
N PRO A 240 -4.17 26.61 -6.68
CA PRO A 240 -3.30 27.15 -5.63
C PRO A 240 -1.91 27.48 -6.17
N SER A 241 -1.18 28.35 -5.48
CA SER A 241 0.19 28.68 -5.84
C SER A 241 1.10 27.42 -5.78
N ALA A 242 2.18 27.41 -6.58
CA ALA A 242 3.11 26.29 -6.56
C ALA A 242 3.69 26.01 -5.16
N PRO A 243 4.20 27.00 -4.40
CA PRO A 243 4.68 26.75 -3.04
C PRO A 243 3.63 26.13 -2.13
N THR A 244 2.39 26.62 -2.18
CA THR A 244 1.28 26.08 -1.39
C THR A 244 1.01 24.63 -1.74
N SER A 245 0.96 24.30 -3.04
CA SER A 245 0.70 22.95 -3.52
C SER A 245 1.79 21.96 -3.10
N PHE A 246 3.06 22.33 -3.29
CA PHE A 246 4.21 21.51 -2.89
C PHE A 246 4.26 21.33 -1.37
N LEU A 247 4.15 22.40 -0.61
CA LEU A 247 4.21 22.34 0.84
C LEU A 247 3.09 21.48 1.41
N THR A 248 1.85 21.62 0.92
CA THR A 248 0.74 20.81 1.39
C THR A 248 0.93 19.32 1.10
N ALA A 249 1.41 18.97 -0.10
CA ALA A 249 1.62 17.58 -0.47
C ALA A 249 2.79 16.93 0.28
N LEU A 250 3.85 17.69 0.55
CA LEU A 250 5.08 17.19 1.18
C LEU A 250 5.09 17.33 2.71
N LEU A 251 4.17 18.07 3.30
CA LEU A 251 4.18 18.36 4.74
C LEU A 251 4.23 17.09 5.62
N PRO A 252 3.46 16.02 5.35
CA PRO A 252 3.57 14.78 6.12
C PRO A 252 4.97 14.19 6.09
N VAL A 253 5.61 14.18 4.91
CA VAL A 253 6.96 13.66 4.71
C VAL A 253 7.99 14.52 5.43
N MET A 254 7.85 15.84 5.34
CA MET A 254 8.74 16.79 6.00
C MET A 254 8.69 16.67 7.53
N LEU A 255 7.49 16.51 8.09
CA LEU A 255 7.32 16.37 9.53
C LEU A 255 7.86 15.01 10.03
N LEU A 256 7.53 13.89 9.36
CA LEU A 256 8.02 12.56 9.73
C LEU A 256 9.54 12.46 9.57
N GLY A 257 10.06 12.89 8.42
CA GLY A 257 11.49 12.88 8.13
C GLY A 257 12.27 13.83 9.03
N GLY A 258 11.73 15.03 9.27
CA GLY A 258 12.32 16.02 10.18
C GLY A 258 12.41 15.52 11.61
N ALA A 259 11.34 14.91 12.14
CA ALA A 259 11.36 14.33 13.49
C ALA A 259 12.39 13.19 13.60
N SER A 260 12.47 12.32 12.59
CA SER A 260 13.47 11.25 12.55
C SER A 260 14.91 11.80 12.47
N PHE A 261 15.11 12.83 11.66
CA PHE A 261 16.42 13.50 11.54
C PHE A 261 16.84 14.16 12.84
N LEU A 262 15.96 14.90 13.52
CA LEU A 262 16.26 15.53 14.80
C LEU A 262 16.67 14.52 15.88
N LYS A 263 16.02 13.36 15.95
CA LYS A 263 16.41 12.26 16.85
C LYS A 263 17.80 11.71 16.53
N LEU A 264 18.14 11.62 15.24
CA LEU A 264 19.46 11.17 14.81
C LEU A 264 20.57 12.16 15.20
N VAL A 265 20.30 13.48 15.06
CA VAL A 265 21.28 14.54 15.36
C VAL A 265 21.43 14.77 16.87
N PHE A 266 20.34 14.61 17.62
CA PHE A 266 20.32 14.89 19.07
C PHE A 266 19.90 13.65 19.90
N PRO A 267 20.63 12.54 19.85
CA PRO A 267 20.21 11.26 20.44
C PRO A 267 20.19 11.25 21.98
N ARG A 268 20.77 12.26 22.62
CA ARG A 268 20.87 12.38 24.10
C ARG A 268 20.03 13.52 24.68
N ALA A 269 19.34 14.30 23.85
CA ALA A 269 18.55 15.44 24.30
C ALA A 269 17.12 15.01 24.62
N GLU A 270 16.85 14.61 25.86
CA GLU A 270 15.54 14.07 26.30
C GLU A 270 14.36 14.99 25.91
N THR A 271 14.49 16.30 26.09
CA THR A 271 13.45 17.27 25.72
C THR A 271 13.18 17.27 24.22
N ILE A 272 14.23 17.18 23.37
CA ILE A 272 14.09 17.14 21.92
C ILE A 272 13.46 15.79 21.53
N ILE A 273 13.87 14.69 22.15
CA ILE A 273 13.31 13.36 21.91
C ILE A 273 11.82 13.35 22.25
N ALA A 274 11.42 13.82 23.43
CA ALA A 274 10.02 13.87 23.83
C ALA A 274 9.16 14.74 22.88
N PHE A 275 9.68 15.91 22.48
CA PHE A 275 9.02 16.79 21.53
C PHE A 275 8.90 16.16 20.13
N THR A 276 9.96 15.51 19.64
CA THR A 276 9.94 14.83 18.35
C THR A 276 9.14 13.54 18.37
N ASP A 277 9.00 12.87 19.53
CA ASP A 277 8.09 11.72 19.69
C ASP A 277 6.63 12.14 19.52
N PHE A 278 6.25 13.28 20.08
CA PHE A 278 4.91 13.82 19.91
C PHE A 278 4.66 14.35 18.49
N LEU A 279 5.50 15.28 18.00
CA LEU A 279 5.29 15.89 16.67
C LEU A 279 5.58 14.95 15.52
N GLY A 280 6.42 13.94 15.70
CA GLY A 280 6.69 12.87 14.74
C GLY A 280 5.73 11.69 14.86
N ASN A 281 4.73 11.76 15.75
CA ASN A 281 3.69 10.75 15.78
C ASN A 281 2.85 10.82 14.49
N PRO A 282 2.67 9.71 13.77
CA PRO A 282 1.97 9.71 12.47
C PRO A 282 0.58 10.33 12.52
N THR A 283 -0.18 10.12 13.59
CA THR A 283 -1.52 10.72 13.78
C THR A 283 -1.43 12.25 13.88
N ILE A 284 -0.49 12.76 14.68
CA ILE A 284 -0.29 14.21 14.87
C ILE A 284 0.19 14.84 13.57
N VAL A 285 1.17 14.22 12.91
CA VAL A 285 1.66 14.67 11.59
C VAL A 285 0.54 14.78 10.58
N MET A 286 -0.30 13.76 10.47
CA MET A 286 -1.42 13.76 9.52
C MET A 286 -2.48 14.80 9.88
N LEU A 287 -2.77 15.00 11.17
CA LEU A 287 -3.72 16.01 11.64
C LEU A 287 -3.22 17.44 11.34
N ILE A 288 -1.95 17.73 11.63
CA ILE A 288 -1.31 19.01 11.30
C ILE A 288 -1.37 19.26 9.80
N SER A 289 -1.00 18.26 9.00
CA SER A 289 -0.98 18.35 7.54
C SER A 289 -2.38 18.56 6.96
N LEU A 290 -3.39 17.87 7.50
CA LEU A 290 -4.78 18.02 7.10
C LEU A 290 -5.32 19.41 7.48
N THR A 291 -5.01 19.89 8.70
CA THR A 291 -5.41 21.22 9.15
C THR A 291 -4.81 22.31 8.25
N TYR A 292 -3.52 22.21 7.95
CA TYR A 292 -2.84 23.08 7.01
C TYR A 292 -3.48 23.05 5.62
N ALA A 293 -3.74 21.86 5.09
CA ALA A 293 -4.40 21.67 3.81
C ALA A 293 -5.82 22.26 3.78
N THR A 294 -6.62 22.04 4.83
CA THR A 294 -7.97 22.58 5.01
C THR A 294 -7.95 24.11 4.88
N TYR A 295 -7.02 24.75 5.56
CA TYR A 295 -6.89 26.20 5.50
C TYR A 295 -6.37 26.65 4.14
N MET A 296 -5.25 26.11 3.68
CA MET A 296 -4.53 26.61 2.49
C MET A 296 -5.21 26.23 1.17
N LEU A 297 -5.75 25.00 1.04
CA LEU A 297 -6.38 24.53 -0.18
C LEU A 297 -7.92 24.63 -0.16
N GLY A 298 -8.49 24.81 1.01
CA GLY A 298 -9.94 24.95 1.21
C GLY A 298 -10.33 26.39 1.47
N ILE A 299 -10.22 26.83 2.72
CA ILE A 299 -10.78 28.09 3.22
C ILE A 299 -10.19 29.31 2.51
N ARG A 300 -8.86 29.37 2.39
CA ARG A 300 -8.15 30.47 1.73
C ARG A 300 -8.49 30.59 0.23
N HIS A 301 -8.92 29.47 -0.39
CA HIS A 301 -9.41 29.42 -1.77
C HIS A 301 -10.94 29.57 -1.87
N GLY A 302 -11.59 30.15 -0.87
CA GLY A 302 -13.00 30.53 -0.90
C GLY A 302 -13.99 29.39 -0.67
N LYS A 303 -13.52 28.18 -0.35
CA LYS A 303 -14.43 27.07 0.00
C LYS A 303 -14.97 27.26 1.42
N LYS A 304 -16.27 27.07 1.60
CA LYS A 304 -16.88 27.00 2.94
C LYS A 304 -16.36 25.73 3.65
N LEU A 305 -16.19 25.81 4.95
CA LEU A 305 -15.75 24.65 5.76
C LEU A 305 -16.67 23.44 5.56
N SER A 306 -17.99 23.64 5.43
CA SER A 306 -18.96 22.57 5.14
C SER A 306 -18.67 21.84 3.83
N ALA A 307 -18.24 22.55 2.78
CA ALA A 307 -17.86 21.93 1.51
C ALA A 307 -16.58 21.11 1.65
N VAL A 308 -15.60 21.57 2.45
CA VAL A 308 -14.39 20.79 2.75
C VAL A 308 -14.74 19.53 3.54
N MET A 309 -15.66 19.63 4.51
CA MET A 309 -16.13 18.47 5.28
C MET A 309 -16.85 17.44 4.39
N ALA A 310 -17.60 17.87 3.38
CA ALA A 310 -18.20 16.96 2.40
C ALA A 310 -17.13 16.19 1.59
N ILE A 311 -16.06 16.88 1.15
CA ILE A 311 -14.92 16.23 0.48
C ILE A 311 -14.30 15.14 1.41
N TYR A 312 -14.18 15.41 2.71
CA TYR A 312 -13.65 14.45 3.67
C TYR A 312 -14.58 13.27 3.88
N ALA A 313 -15.89 13.47 3.94
CA ALA A 313 -16.87 12.40 4.03
C ALA A 313 -16.79 11.46 2.82
N ASP A 314 -16.68 12.03 1.59
CA ASP A 314 -16.48 11.23 0.38
C ASP A 314 -15.15 10.46 0.41
N ALA A 315 -14.07 11.07 0.91
CA ALA A 315 -12.78 10.40 1.03
C ALA A 315 -12.86 9.18 1.96
N VAL A 316 -13.55 9.31 3.10
CA VAL A 316 -13.74 8.18 4.05
C VAL A 316 -14.58 7.08 3.41
N LYS A 317 -15.64 7.43 2.67
CA LYS A 317 -16.46 6.47 1.92
C LYS A 317 -15.62 5.67 0.92
N ASP A 318 -14.72 6.33 0.18
CA ASP A 318 -13.85 5.69 -0.82
C ASP A 318 -12.92 4.64 -0.19
N ILE A 319 -12.49 4.82 1.06
CA ILE A 319 -11.58 3.90 1.76
C ILE A 319 -12.26 2.86 2.66
N SER A 320 -13.57 2.94 2.83
CA SER A 320 -14.30 2.06 3.77
C SER A 320 -14.04 0.57 3.52
N GLY A 321 -14.01 0.15 2.25
CA GLY A 321 -13.66 -1.21 1.86
C GLY A 321 -12.23 -1.61 2.24
N ILE A 322 -11.28 -0.67 2.13
CA ILE A 322 -9.88 -0.89 2.53
C ILE A 322 -9.79 -1.12 4.04
N LEU A 323 -10.51 -0.32 4.84
CA LEU A 323 -10.54 -0.48 6.29
C LEU A 323 -11.07 -1.84 6.72
N LEU A 324 -12.14 -2.34 6.06
CA LEU A 324 -12.66 -3.68 6.31
C LEU A 324 -11.63 -4.77 5.95
N ILE A 325 -10.93 -4.65 4.82
CA ILE A 325 -9.87 -5.60 4.42
C ILE A 325 -8.75 -5.62 5.47
N ILE A 326 -8.31 -4.45 5.94
CA ILE A 326 -7.29 -4.32 6.98
C ILE A 326 -7.73 -5.01 8.27
N GLY A 327 -8.98 -4.78 8.70
CA GLY A 327 -9.56 -5.44 9.85
C GLY A 327 -9.61 -6.96 9.70
N GLY A 328 -10.07 -7.44 8.53
CA GLY A 328 -10.09 -8.87 8.20
C GLY A 328 -8.73 -9.54 8.23
N ALA A 329 -7.70 -8.86 7.68
CA ALA A 329 -6.32 -9.35 7.76
C ALA A 329 -5.81 -9.41 9.22
N GLY A 330 -6.22 -8.45 10.07
CA GLY A 330 -5.96 -8.47 11.50
C GLY A 330 -6.57 -9.66 12.20
N CYS A 331 -7.82 -10.02 11.86
CA CYS A 331 -8.49 -11.23 12.36
C CYS A 331 -7.67 -12.48 12.01
N PHE A 332 -7.31 -12.64 10.75
CA PHE A 332 -6.56 -13.80 10.28
C PHE A 332 -5.17 -13.92 10.94
N LYS A 333 -4.45 -12.80 11.06
CA LYS A 333 -3.18 -12.73 11.79
C LYS A 333 -3.33 -13.22 13.23
N GLN A 334 -4.35 -12.75 13.95
CA GLN A 334 -4.56 -13.12 15.34
C GLN A 334 -4.88 -14.62 15.49
N VAL A 335 -5.72 -15.15 14.61
CA VAL A 335 -6.03 -16.59 14.57
C VAL A 335 -4.78 -17.42 14.30
N LEU A 336 -3.93 -17.03 13.33
CA LEU A 336 -2.63 -17.70 13.10
C LEU A 336 -1.70 -17.61 14.32
N SER A 337 -1.70 -16.48 15.02
CA SER A 337 -0.91 -16.31 16.23
C SER A 337 -1.37 -17.23 17.36
N ASP A 338 -2.69 -17.28 17.59
CA ASP A 338 -3.30 -18.04 18.69
C ASP A 338 -3.29 -19.56 18.42
N SER A 339 -3.20 -19.98 17.15
CA SER A 339 -3.11 -21.39 16.76
C SER A 339 -1.71 -22.02 16.93
N GLY A 340 -0.69 -21.21 17.23
CA GLY A 340 0.71 -21.67 17.32
C GLY A 340 1.40 -21.93 15.98
N VAL A 341 0.70 -21.80 14.84
CA VAL A 341 1.28 -21.92 13.47
C VAL A 341 2.49 -21.02 13.31
N SER A 342 2.46 -19.85 13.93
CA SER A 342 3.55 -18.90 13.91
C SER A 342 4.88 -19.47 14.41
N ILE A 343 4.82 -20.27 15.50
CA ILE A 343 6.02 -20.92 16.09
C ILE A 343 6.51 -22.03 15.17
N GLU A 344 5.60 -22.80 14.60
CA GLU A 344 5.93 -23.87 13.65
C GLU A 344 6.60 -23.33 12.39
N ILE A 345 6.02 -22.28 11.76
CA ILE A 345 6.60 -21.56 10.61
C ILE A 345 7.99 -21.04 10.95
N ALA A 346 8.16 -20.41 12.12
CA ALA A 346 9.45 -19.89 12.55
C ALA A 346 10.50 -20.99 12.67
N ASN A 347 10.14 -22.16 13.22
CA ASN A 347 11.04 -23.29 13.37
C ASN A 347 11.45 -23.90 12.03
N ILE A 348 10.52 -24.04 11.08
CA ILE A 348 10.80 -24.55 9.73
C ILE A 348 11.68 -23.57 8.96
N LEU A 349 11.36 -22.28 9.00
CA LEU A 349 12.11 -21.28 8.25
C LEU A 349 13.52 -21.04 8.80
N LYS A 350 13.74 -21.27 10.11
CA LYS A 350 15.09 -21.32 10.67
C LYS A 350 15.92 -22.46 10.09
N SER A 351 15.28 -23.52 9.60
CA SER A 351 15.95 -24.66 8.96
C SER A 351 16.20 -24.46 7.45
N TRP A 352 15.55 -23.47 6.83
CA TRP A 352 15.73 -23.13 5.41
C TRP A 352 16.77 -22.02 5.32
N ASP A 353 17.76 -22.20 4.47
CA ASP A 353 18.80 -21.20 4.22
C ASP A 353 18.31 -20.09 3.26
N ILE A 354 17.05 -19.61 3.49
CA ILE A 354 16.42 -18.55 2.73
C ILE A 354 16.37 -17.29 3.60
N HIS A 355 16.91 -16.23 3.06
CA HIS A 355 16.89 -14.93 3.76
C HIS A 355 15.45 -14.47 4.01
N PRO A 356 15.05 -14.09 5.26
CA PRO A 356 13.67 -13.75 5.59
C PRO A 356 13.06 -12.63 4.73
N LEU A 357 13.86 -11.64 4.32
CA LEU A 357 13.41 -10.58 3.41
C LEU A 357 12.98 -11.14 2.05
N LEU A 358 13.75 -12.07 1.49
CA LEU A 358 13.40 -12.70 0.21
C LEU A 358 12.13 -13.54 0.34
N LEU A 359 11.96 -14.21 1.46
CA LEU A 359 10.76 -15.01 1.74
C LEU A 359 9.51 -14.12 1.82
N GLY A 360 9.58 -12.99 2.54
CA GLY A 360 8.48 -12.03 2.62
C GLY A 360 8.09 -11.49 1.23
N TRP A 361 9.08 -11.17 0.42
CA TRP A 361 8.86 -10.75 -0.97
C TRP A 361 8.18 -11.84 -1.81
N LEU A 362 8.68 -13.09 -1.75
CA LEU A 362 8.11 -14.21 -2.51
C LEU A 362 6.65 -14.46 -2.15
N ILE A 363 6.32 -14.52 -0.86
CA ILE A 363 4.94 -14.76 -0.41
C ILE A 363 4.02 -13.63 -0.91
N ALA A 364 4.44 -12.37 -0.76
CA ALA A 364 3.68 -11.23 -1.25
C ALA A 364 3.50 -11.29 -2.77
N ALA A 365 4.54 -11.65 -3.53
CA ALA A 365 4.51 -11.76 -4.97
C ALA A 365 3.54 -12.86 -5.43
N PHE A 366 3.57 -14.05 -4.82
CA PHE A 366 2.63 -15.13 -5.16
C PHE A 366 1.19 -14.74 -4.89
N ILE A 367 0.91 -14.14 -3.72
CA ILE A 367 -0.44 -13.68 -3.39
C ILE A 367 -0.89 -12.57 -4.34
N ARG A 368 0.01 -11.64 -4.70
CA ARG A 368 -0.26 -10.56 -5.64
C ARG A 368 -0.71 -11.08 -7.00
N VAL A 369 0.04 -12.02 -7.56
CA VAL A 369 -0.29 -12.65 -8.84
C VAL A 369 -1.63 -13.40 -8.77
N ALA A 370 -1.90 -14.08 -7.67
CA ALA A 370 -3.15 -14.85 -7.51
C ALA A 370 -4.38 -13.95 -7.30
N VAL A 371 -4.27 -12.91 -6.46
CA VAL A 371 -5.42 -12.12 -5.96
C VAL A 371 -5.63 -10.80 -6.72
N GLY A 372 -4.59 -10.27 -7.36
CA GLY A 372 -4.68 -9.04 -8.14
C GLY A 372 -4.74 -7.74 -7.32
N SER A 373 -4.44 -7.77 -6.02
CA SER A 373 -4.48 -6.59 -5.15
C SER A 373 -3.20 -6.47 -4.33
N ALA A 374 -2.48 -5.35 -4.50
CA ALA A 374 -1.28 -5.06 -3.74
C ALA A 374 -1.56 -4.97 -2.23
N THR A 375 -2.66 -4.30 -1.86
CA THR A 375 -3.06 -4.14 -0.45
C THR A 375 -3.36 -5.50 0.19
N ILE A 376 -4.15 -6.35 -0.48
CA ILE A 376 -4.48 -7.70 0.02
C ILE A 376 -3.19 -8.54 0.12
N ALA A 377 -2.34 -8.52 -0.91
CA ALA A 377 -1.08 -9.27 -0.91
C ALA A 377 -0.18 -8.86 0.28
N GLY A 378 0.03 -7.56 0.48
CA GLY A 378 0.82 -7.05 1.59
C GLY A 378 0.26 -7.44 2.96
N LEU A 379 -1.04 -7.23 3.17
CA LEU A 379 -1.69 -7.50 4.46
C LEU A 379 -1.75 -8.99 4.80
N THR A 380 -2.07 -9.83 3.82
CA THR A 380 -2.07 -11.29 4.00
C THR A 380 -0.67 -11.79 4.33
N THR A 381 0.36 -11.32 3.60
CA THR A 381 1.76 -11.67 3.89
C THR A 381 2.17 -11.22 5.28
N ALA A 382 1.73 -10.04 5.71
CA ALA A 382 2.04 -9.54 7.05
C ALA A 382 1.54 -10.46 8.16
N GLY A 383 0.33 -10.99 8.02
CA GLY A 383 -0.21 -11.98 8.98
C GLY A 383 0.66 -13.24 9.11
N ILE A 384 1.24 -13.66 7.99
CA ILE A 384 2.10 -14.87 7.92
C ILE A 384 3.51 -14.58 8.48
N ILE A 385 4.09 -13.45 8.11
CA ILE A 385 5.50 -13.11 8.37
C ILE A 385 5.72 -12.46 9.75
N ALA A 386 4.71 -11.82 10.35
CA ALA A 386 4.86 -11.11 11.62
C ALA A 386 5.60 -11.91 12.73
N PRO A 387 5.30 -13.20 12.95
CA PRO A 387 6.02 -13.99 13.96
C PRO A 387 7.50 -14.20 13.68
N LEU A 388 7.88 -14.22 12.39
CA LEU A 388 9.25 -14.47 11.96
C LEU A 388 10.20 -13.32 12.24
N ILE A 389 9.69 -12.09 12.22
CA ILE A 389 10.51 -10.88 12.47
C ILE A 389 11.12 -10.96 13.85
N ILE A 390 10.32 -11.38 14.85
CA ILE A 390 10.77 -11.51 16.24
C ILE A 390 11.84 -12.61 16.37
N SER A 391 11.63 -13.75 15.68
CA SER A 391 12.50 -14.92 15.82
C SER A 391 13.80 -14.84 15.03
N THR A 392 13.81 -14.12 13.91
CA THR A 392 14.98 -14.03 13.01
C THR A 392 15.84 -12.78 13.24
N GLY A 393 15.32 -11.78 13.99
CA GLY A 393 16.02 -10.52 14.22
C GLY A 393 16.21 -9.68 12.95
N VAL A 394 15.48 -10.00 11.86
CA VAL A 394 15.55 -9.23 10.62
C VAL A 394 15.02 -7.80 10.82
N ASN A 395 15.64 -6.83 10.15
CA ASN A 395 15.21 -5.44 10.25
C ASN A 395 13.76 -5.27 9.82
N PRO A 396 12.84 -4.86 10.73
CA PRO A 396 11.41 -4.76 10.44
C PRO A 396 11.09 -3.69 9.38
N ASN A 397 11.88 -2.60 9.30
CA ASN A 397 11.67 -1.57 8.29
C ASN A 397 11.96 -2.12 6.88
N LEU A 398 13.00 -2.94 6.74
CA LEU A 398 13.33 -3.59 5.46
C LEU A 398 12.31 -4.67 5.10
N MET A 399 11.73 -5.36 6.08
CA MET A 399 10.67 -6.33 5.83
C MET A 399 9.41 -5.65 5.29
N VAL A 400 9.03 -4.47 5.80
CA VAL A 400 7.95 -3.66 5.22
C VAL A 400 8.20 -3.40 3.74
N LEU A 401 9.39 -2.96 3.38
CA LEU A 401 9.75 -2.65 2.00
C LEU A 401 9.83 -3.88 1.11
N SER A 402 10.32 -5.00 1.65
CA SER A 402 10.38 -6.27 0.94
C SER A 402 8.99 -6.75 0.55
N ILE A 403 8.06 -6.79 1.51
CA ILE A 403 6.66 -7.17 1.26
C ILE A 403 5.98 -6.16 0.33
N GLY A 404 6.24 -4.86 0.54
CA GLY A 404 5.77 -3.80 -0.34
C GLY A 404 6.19 -4.02 -1.79
N ALA A 405 7.46 -4.35 -2.03
CA ALA A 405 7.96 -4.69 -3.35
C ALA A 405 7.28 -5.93 -3.94
N GLY A 406 7.13 -7.01 -3.17
CA GLY A 406 6.44 -8.22 -3.61
C GLY A 406 4.98 -7.98 -3.96
N SER A 407 4.30 -7.09 -3.22
CA SER A 407 2.90 -6.77 -3.42
C SER A 407 2.59 -6.06 -4.75
N LEU A 408 3.61 -5.58 -5.45
CA LEU A 408 3.48 -4.96 -6.78
C LEU A 408 3.78 -5.92 -7.94
N MET A 409 4.16 -7.17 -7.64
CA MET A 409 4.57 -8.14 -8.65
C MET A 409 3.48 -8.40 -9.69
N PHE A 410 3.84 -8.27 -10.97
CA PHE A 410 3.08 -8.71 -12.13
C PHE A 410 1.58 -8.43 -12.07
N SER A 411 1.18 -7.15 -11.97
CA SER A 411 -0.21 -6.73 -12.09
C SER A 411 -0.80 -7.12 -13.45
N HIS A 412 -1.90 -7.89 -13.48
CA HIS A 412 -2.51 -8.40 -14.69
C HIS A 412 -4.04 -8.36 -14.63
N VAL A 413 -4.72 -9.21 -15.42
CA VAL A 413 -6.18 -9.16 -15.64
C VAL A 413 -7.05 -9.23 -14.38
N ASN A 414 -6.53 -9.66 -13.25
CA ASN A 414 -7.24 -9.70 -11.98
C ASN A 414 -7.10 -8.39 -11.15
N ASP A 415 -6.33 -7.42 -11.66
CA ASP A 415 -6.08 -6.15 -10.98
C ASP A 415 -6.86 -4.99 -11.65
N PRO A 416 -7.65 -4.23 -10.89
CA PRO A 416 -8.28 -3.01 -11.40
C PRO A 416 -7.29 -2.02 -12.04
N GLY A 417 -6.05 -1.90 -11.50
CA GLY A 417 -5.02 -1.03 -12.05
C GLY A 417 -4.62 -1.39 -13.47
N PHE A 418 -4.55 -2.69 -13.79
CA PHE A 418 -4.30 -3.19 -15.14
C PHE A 418 -5.38 -2.73 -16.13
N TRP A 419 -6.66 -2.87 -15.74
CA TRP A 419 -7.79 -2.47 -16.59
C TRP A 419 -7.88 -0.95 -16.73
N MET A 420 -7.63 -0.20 -15.65
CA MET A 420 -7.56 1.24 -15.72
C MET A 420 -6.50 1.67 -16.74
N PHE A 421 -5.28 1.14 -16.65
CA PHE A 421 -4.24 1.47 -17.61
C PHE A 421 -4.63 1.09 -19.05
N LYS A 422 -5.17 -0.12 -19.25
CA LYS A 422 -5.63 -0.61 -20.55
C LYS A 422 -6.66 0.32 -21.18
N GLU A 423 -7.72 0.64 -20.44
CA GLU A 423 -8.87 1.40 -20.97
C GLU A 423 -8.55 2.88 -21.15
N TYR A 424 -7.88 3.51 -20.18
CA TYR A 424 -7.52 4.94 -20.29
C TYR A 424 -6.54 5.21 -21.43
N PHE A 425 -5.60 4.30 -21.66
CA PHE A 425 -4.63 4.41 -22.75
C PHE A 425 -5.11 3.74 -24.05
N ASN A 426 -6.31 3.16 -24.06
CA ASN A 426 -6.90 2.44 -25.21
C ASN A 426 -5.92 1.42 -25.81
N LEU A 427 -5.40 0.53 -24.98
CA LEU A 427 -4.38 -0.44 -25.34
C LEU A 427 -4.97 -1.83 -25.62
N SER A 428 -4.27 -2.60 -26.46
CA SER A 428 -4.52 -4.04 -26.56
C SER A 428 -4.09 -4.76 -25.28
N MET A 429 -4.66 -5.96 -25.01
CA MET A 429 -4.23 -6.82 -23.91
C MET A 429 -2.73 -7.09 -23.94
N LYS A 430 -2.19 -7.37 -25.14
CA LYS A 430 -0.77 -7.63 -25.35
C LYS A 430 0.10 -6.42 -24.97
N ASP A 431 -0.29 -5.21 -25.39
CA ASP A 431 0.47 -4.00 -25.12
C ASP A 431 0.35 -3.61 -23.63
N THR A 432 -0.78 -3.87 -23.00
CA THR A 432 -0.96 -3.67 -21.56
C THR A 432 -0.04 -4.60 -20.75
N LEU A 433 -0.01 -5.90 -21.07
CA LEU A 433 0.91 -6.84 -20.45
C LEU A 433 2.38 -6.45 -20.68
N ARG A 434 2.71 -6.06 -21.91
CA ARG A 434 4.08 -5.65 -22.29
C ARG A 434 4.53 -4.34 -21.64
N SER A 435 3.62 -3.47 -21.29
CA SER A 435 3.94 -2.18 -20.65
C SER A 435 3.69 -2.21 -19.16
N TRP A 436 2.43 -2.28 -18.75
CA TRP A 436 2.02 -2.18 -17.36
C TRP A 436 2.51 -3.35 -16.49
N SER A 437 2.23 -4.60 -16.90
CA SER A 437 2.60 -5.77 -16.09
C SER A 437 4.11 -5.94 -15.96
N LEU A 438 4.87 -5.64 -17.04
CA LEU A 438 6.34 -5.65 -16.98
C LEU A 438 6.88 -4.49 -16.13
N MET A 439 6.28 -3.31 -16.19
CA MET A 439 6.67 -2.19 -15.34
C MET A 439 6.53 -2.55 -13.86
N GLU A 440 5.40 -3.10 -13.45
CA GLU A 440 5.16 -3.55 -12.08
C GLU A 440 6.13 -4.67 -11.66
N THR A 441 6.43 -5.59 -12.56
CA THR A 441 7.44 -6.63 -12.34
C THR A 441 8.83 -6.04 -12.10
N ILE A 442 9.24 -5.05 -12.91
CA ILE A 442 10.52 -4.35 -12.73
C ILE A 442 10.55 -3.63 -11.38
N VAL A 443 9.47 -2.94 -11.00
CA VAL A 443 9.35 -2.30 -9.68
C VAL A 443 9.57 -3.31 -8.56
N SER A 444 8.89 -4.46 -8.63
CA SER A 444 8.97 -5.51 -7.62
C SER A 444 10.38 -6.11 -7.51
N VAL A 445 10.99 -6.50 -8.62
CA VAL A 445 12.32 -7.13 -8.64
C VAL A 445 13.42 -6.14 -8.24
N VAL A 446 13.40 -4.93 -8.79
CA VAL A 446 14.37 -3.89 -8.40
C VAL A 446 14.17 -3.49 -6.93
N GLY A 447 12.93 -3.48 -6.46
CA GLY A 447 12.60 -3.22 -5.06
C GLY A 447 13.28 -4.21 -4.13
N ILE A 448 13.12 -5.52 -4.35
CA ILE A 448 13.76 -6.53 -3.47
C ILE A 448 15.29 -6.51 -3.60
N VAL A 449 15.84 -6.34 -4.80
CA VAL A 449 17.30 -6.21 -4.97
C VAL A 449 17.83 -5.03 -4.17
N SER A 450 17.16 -3.87 -4.25
CA SER A 450 17.55 -2.67 -3.49
C SER A 450 17.42 -2.86 -1.98
N VAL A 451 16.37 -3.55 -1.51
CA VAL A 451 16.20 -3.91 -0.09
C VAL A 451 17.34 -4.81 0.39
N MET A 452 17.71 -5.83 -0.40
CA MET A 452 18.81 -6.74 -0.05
C MET A 452 20.16 -6.03 -0.02
N LEU A 453 20.42 -5.15 -0.98
CA LEU A 453 21.62 -4.30 -0.98
C LEU A 453 21.65 -3.37 0.23
N LEU A 454 20.54 -2.70 0.53
CA LEU A 454 20.46 -1.84 1.70
C LEU A 454 20.66 -2.61 3.00
N ASN A 455 20.11 -3.83 3.10
CA ASN A 455 20.32 -4.71 4.24
C ASN A 455 21.81 -5.07 4.44
N SER A 456 22.57 -5.23 3.37
CA SER A 456 24.02 -5.51 3.47
C SER A 456 24.83 -4.30 3.90
N LEU A 457 24.34 -3.07 3.65
CA LEU A 457 25.03 -1.81 3.97
C LEU A 457 24.76 -1.31 5.41
N ILE A 458 23.62 -1.67 5.99
CA ILE A 458 23.22 -1.19 7.34
C ILE A 458 23.47 -2.25 8.44
N LYS A 459 24.08 -3.37 8.09
CA LYS A 459 24.65 -4.31 9.05
C LYS A 459 25.93 -3.74 9.61
#